data_51dc49a50188af1a4f3ce087d9e57ea4
#
_entry.id   51dc49a50188af1a4f3ce087d9e57ea4
#
_cell.length_a   1.000
_cell.length_b   1.000
_cell.length_c   1.000
_cell.angle_alpha   90.00
_cell.angle_beta   90.00
_cell.angle_gamma   90.00
#
_symmetry.space_group_name_H-M   'P 1'
#
loop_
_entity.id
_entity.type
_entity.pdbx_description
1 polymer ?
#
loop_
_entity_poly.entity_id
_entity_poly.type
_entity_poly.pdbx_seq_one_letter_code
_entity_poly.pdbx_strand_id
1 'polypeptide(L)'
;LSTCLIPRASKWVSLHTQIPTRWIDQGATQGLPIFKVKTRHISGLIEVELAKHIADKTNWRTLLKEDGQPLALEEKFAELLPLLQDKISEIKQQFGDDAIEVLSESITTISYPVLEHPKKITSHNFDKEPVVTGVLQGIKGQYLIFDTGVINIRKFTSYEVTVTD
;
A
#
# COMPACT_ATOMS: atom_id res chain seq x y z
N LEU A 1 -6.17 -16.00 6.10
CA LEU A 1 -5.47 -14.95 5.34
C LEU A 1 -6.49 -14.00 4.73
N SER A 2 -6.23 -12.72 4.73
CA SER A 2 -7.15 -11.71 4.18
C SER A 2 -6.52 -11.01 3.00
N THR A 3 -7.28 -10.83 1.93
CA THR A 3 -6.94 -9.97 0.80
C THR A 3 -7.60 -8.62 1.01
N CYS A 4 -6.88 -7.55 0.84
CA CYS A 4 -7.36 -6.20 1.11
C CYS A 4 -7.23 -5.29 -0.09
N LEU A 5 -8.17 -4.37 -0.24
CA LEU A 5 -8.05 -3.22 -1.14
C LEU A 5 -7.36 -2.06 -0.42
N ILE A 6 -6.34 -1.51 -1.03
CA ILE A 6 -5.57 -0.40 -0.47
C ILE A 6 -5.39 0.65 -1.55
N PRO A 7 -5.83 1.89 -1.32
CA PRO A 7 -5.58 2.98 -2.23
C PRO A 7 -4.13 3.43 -2.10
N ARG A 8 -3.49 3.66 -3.24
CA ARG A 8 -2.18 4.28 -3.32
C ARG A 8 -2.21 5.36 -4.37
N ALA A 9 -2.21 6.62 -3.94
CA ALA A 9 -2.05 7.78 -4.82
C ALA A 9 -2.85 7.65 -6.13
N SER A 10 -4.15 7.58 -6.05
CA SER A 10 -5.11 7.40 -7.14
C SER A 10 -5.15 6.02 -7.82
N LYS A 11 -4.42 5.03 -7.30
CA LYS A 11 -4.43 3.65 -7.81
C LYS A 11 -4.70 2.64 -6.72
N TRP A 12 -5.34 1.56 -7.08
CA TRP A 12 -5.75 0.48 -6.19
C TRP A 12 -4.70 -0.64 -6.21
N VAL A 13 -4.45 -1.23 -5.05
CA VAL A 13 -3.59 -2.40 -4.95
C VAL A 13 -4.28 -3.43 -4.08
N SER A 14 -4.35 -4.65 -4.57
CA SER A 14 -4.66 -5.81 -3.75
C SER A 14 -3.41 -6.23 -2.99
N LEU A 15 -3.50 -6.31 -1.68
CA LEU A 15 -2.41 -6.76 -0.83
C LEU A 15 -2.85 -7.92 0.03
N HIS A 16 -2.03 -8.95 -0.03
CA HIS A 16 -2.11 -10.09 0.85
C HIS A 16 -1.51 -9.75 2.20
N THR A 17 -2.30 -9.74 3.27
CA THR A 17 -1.79 -9.35 4.55
C THR A 17 -2.04 -10.34 5.67
N GLN A 18 -0.95 -10.81 6.20
CA GLN A 18 -0.85 -11.17 7.61
C GLN A 18 -0.14 -10.07 8.43
N ILE A 19 0.36 -9.00 7.79
CA ILE A 19 1.24 -8.06 8.48
C ILE A 19 0.82 -6.62 8.12
N PRO A 20 0.13 -5.91 9.03
CA PRO A 20 -0.19 -4.48 8.89
C PRO A 20 1.03 -3.60 8.59
N THR A 21 2.22 -3.99 9.07
CA THR A 21 3.49 -3.28 8.86
C THR A 21 3.81 -3.06 7.39
N ARG A 22 3.50 -4.00 6.50
CA ARG A 22 3.77 -3.83 5.07
C ARG A 22 2.94 -2.70 4.43
N TRP A 23 1.74 -2.44 4.92
CA TRP A 23 0.92 -1.33 4.45
C TRP A 23 1.50 0.01 4.91
N ILE A 24 1.93 0.05 6.17
CA ILE A 24 2.60 1.20 6.77
C ILE A 24 3.87 1.52 5.98
N ASP A 25 4.73 0.55 5.74
CA ASP A 25 5.97 0.71 4.97
C ASP A 25 5.72 1.25 3.56
N GLN A 26 4.59 0.91 2.98
CA GLN A 26 4.19 1.36 1.64
C GLN A 26 3.48 2.72 1.65
N GLY A 27 3.22 3.30 2.81
CA GLY A 27 2.55 4.59 2.95
C GLY A 27 1.05 4.56 2.66
N ALA A 28 0.39 3.40 2.85
CA ALA A 28 -1.06 3.27 2.71
C ALA A 28 -1.79 4.10 3.78
N THR A 29 -2.81 4.85 3.39
CA THR A 29 -3.63 5.67 4.28
C THR A 29 -4.96 5.01 4.65
N GLN A 30 -5.40 4.04 3.86
CA GLN A 30 -6.61 3.26 4.10
C GLN A 30 -6.39 1.81 3.69
N GLY A 31 -7.16 0.89 4.27
CA GLY A 31 -7.22 -0.51 3.88
C GLY A 31 -8.62 -1.08 4.13
N LEU A 32 -9.16 -1.80 3.15
CA LEU A 32 -10.41 -2.53 3.25
C LEU A 32 -10.14 -4.02 3.04
N PRO A 33 -10.31 -4.88 4.07
CA PRO A 33 -10.30 -6.33 3.89
C PRO A 33 -11.51 -6.76 3.05
N ILE A 34 -11.28 -7.46 1.95
CA ILE A 34 -12.35 -7.84 1.00
C ILE A 34 -12.59 -9.34 0.93
N PHE A 35 -11.56 -10.15 1.12
CA PHE A 35 -11.66 -11.61 1.11
C PHE A 35 -10.87 -12.24 2.24
N LYS A 36 -11.44 -13.28 2.83
CA LYS A 36 -10.73 -14.25 3.68
C LYS A 36 -10.52 -15.52 2.88
N VAL A 37 -9.28 -16.02 2.85
CA VAL A 37 -8.91 -17.18 2.06
C VAL A 37 -8.15 -18.21 2.89
N LYS A 38 -8.28 -19.49 2.58
CA LYS A 38 -7.62 -20.58 3.31
C LYS A 38 -6.11 -20.58 3.14
N THR A 39 -5.62 -20.31 1.93
CA THR A 39 -4.21 -20.46 1.61
C THR A 39 -3.65 -19.23 0.89
N ARG A 40 -2.33 -19.07 0.94
CA ARG A 40 -1.62 -18.02 0.20
C ARG A 40 -1.75 -18.20 -1.32
N HIS A 41 -1.85 -19.44 -1.79
CA HIS A 41 -2.07 -19.74 -3.20
C HIS A 41 -3.39 -19.15 -3.69
N ILE A 42 -4.47 -19.37 -2.95
CA ILE A 42 -5.80 -18.82 -3.28
C ILE A 42 -5.78 -17.29 -3.28
N SER A 43 -5.08 -16.68 -2.32
CA SER A 43 -4.90 -15.23 -2.35
C SER A 43 -4.21 -14.74 -3.62
N GLY A 44 -3.16 -15.44 -4.05
CA GLY A 44 -2.47 -15.12 -5.31
C GLY A 44 -3.38 -15.24 -6.53
N LEU A 45 -4.25 -16.23 -6.59
CA LEU A 45 -5.22 -16.40 -7.68
C LEU A 45 -6.20 -15.23 -7.77
N ILE A 46 -6.75 -14.79 -6.63
CA ILE A 46 -7.68 -13.66 -6.62
C ILE A 46 -6.96 -12.31 -6.86
N GLU A 47 -5.70 -12.16 -6.40
CA GLU A 47 -4.88 -10.98 -6.68
C GLU A 47 -4.58 -10.81 -8.17
N VAL A 48 -4.26 -11.89 -8.87
CA VAL A 48 -4.04 -11.89 -10.34
C VAL A 48 -5.33 -11.48 -11.07
N GLU A 49 -6.49 -11.94 -10.62
CA GLU A 49 -7.76 -11.54 -11.20
C GLU A 49 -8.05 -10.05 -10.95
N LEU A 50 -7.88 -9.58 -9.71
CA LEU A 50 -8.02 -8.17 -9.35
C LEU A 50 -7.12 -7.26 -10.18
N ALA A 51 -5.87 -7.68 -10.45
CA ALA A 51 -4.91 -6.91 -11.22
C ALA A 51 -5.34 -6.61 -12.67
N LYS A 52 -6.31 -7.36 -13.23
CA LYS A 52 -6.91 -7.07 -14.53
C LYS A 52 -7.82 -5.85 -14.51
N HIS A 53 -8.39 -5.55 -13.34
CA HIS A 53 -9.41 -4.51 -13.16
C HIS A 53 -8.88 -3.26 -12.46
N ILE A 54 -7.77 -3.38 -11.73
CA ILE A 54 -7.15 -2.30 -10.97
C ILE A 54 -5.66 -2.20 -11.27
N ALA A 55 -5.18 -0.95 -11.38
CA ALA A 55 -3.79 -0.71 -11.72
C ALA A 55 -2.87 -0.89 -10.50
N ASP A 56 -1.85 -1.72 -10.64
CA ASP A 56 -0.88 -2.07 -9.58
C ASP A 56 0.29 -1.09 -9.43
N LYS A 57 0.37 -0.01 -10.22
CA LYS A 57 1.51 0.91 -10.17
C LYS A 57 1.23 2.12 -9.28
N THR A 58 2.02 2.27 -8.22
CA THR A 58 1.97 3.42 -7.32
C THR A 58 2.86 4.55 -7.82
N ASN A 59 2.32 5.77 -7.91
CA ASN A 59 3.14 6.96 -8.06
C ASN A 59 3.59 7.44 -6.67
N TRP A 60 4.79 7.05 -6.26
CA TRP A 60 5.35 7.40 -4.95
C TRP A 60 5.50 8.93 -4.73
N ARG A 61 5.70 9.69 -5.83
CA ARG A 61 5.76 11.16 -5.72
C ARG A 61 4.42 11.77 -5.34
N THR A 62 3.32 11.28 -5.92
CA THR A 62 1.97 11.71 -5.52
C THR A 62 1.67 11.30 -4.08
N LEU A 63 2.08 10.09 -3.68
CA LEU A 63 1.92 9.59 -2.32
C LEU A 63 2.54 10.52 -1.27
N LEU A 64 3.70 11.12 -1.56
CA LEU A 64 4.40 11.98 -0.61
C LEU A 64 3.87 13.42 -0.58
N LYS A 65 3.22 13.89 -1.62
CA LYS A 65 2.71 15.26 -1.74
C LYS A 65 1.40 15.50 -1.00
N GLU A 66 0.66 14.45 -0.70
CA GLU A 66 -0.71 14.56 -0.20
C GLU A 66 -0.96 13.58 0.95
N ASP A 67 -1.83 13.99 1.87
CA ASP A 67 -2.38 13.10 2.90
C ASP A 67 -3.48 12.18 2.34
N GLY A 68 -3.38 11.74 1.11
CA GLY A 68 -4.32 10.81 0.48
C GLY A 68 -5.79 11.17 0.74
N GLN A 69 -6.49 11.72 -0.22
CA GLN A 69 -7.93 11.91 -0.08
C GLN A 69 -8.61 10.58 0.23
N PRO A 70 -9.54 10.51 1.19
CA PRO A 70 -10.32 9.31 1.45
C PRO A 70 -10.97 8.85 0.15
N LEU A 71 -10.74 7.62 -0.24
CA LEU A 71 -11.38 7.02 -1.40
C LEU A 71 -12.55 6.16 -0.94
N ALA A 72 -13.60 6.13 -1.74
CA ALA A 72 -14.78 5.30 -1.51
C ALA A 72 -14.44 3.81 -1.77
N LEU A 73 -13.68 3.17 -0.85
CA LEU A 73 -13.21 1.79 -0.98
C LEU A 73 -14.36 0.80 -1.08
N GLU A 74 -15.43 1.04 -0.33
CA GLU A 74 -16.61 0.19 -0.29
C GLU A 74 -17.35 0.24 -1.63
N GLU A 75 -17.54 1.45 -2.19
CA GLU A 75 -18.16 1.61 -3.51
C GLU A 75 -17.31 0.93 -4.59
N LYS A 76 -15.99 1.11 -4.51
CA LYS A 76 -15.07 0.47 -5.46
C LYS A 76 -15.09 -1.06 -5.35
N PHE A 77 -15.19 -1.60 -4.15
CA PHE A 77 -15.34 -3.03 -3.96
C PHE A 77 -16.68 -3.54 -4.52
N ALA A 78 -17.76 -2.79 -4.31
CA ALA A 78 -19.07 -3.13 -4.88
C ALA A 78 -19.06 -3.17 -6.42
N GLU A 79 -18.30 -2.29 -7.08
CA GLU A 79 -18.08 -2.34 -8.54
C GLU A 79 -17.24 -3.55 -8.99
N LEU A 80 -16.24 -3.94 -8.20
CA LEU A 80 -15.31 -5.02 -8.54
C LEU A 80 -15.90 -6.40 -8.27
N LEU A 81 -16.71 -6.56 -7.22
CA LEU A 81 -17.21 -7.85 -6.78
C LEU A 81 -17.94 -8.64 -7.88
N PRO A 82 -18.83 -8.04 -8.70
CA PRO A 82 -19.44 -8.74 -9.83
C PRO A 82 -18.44 -9.28 -10.86
N LEU A 83 -17.34 -8.55 -11.10
CA LEU A 83 -16.29 -8.93 -12.05
C LEU A 83 -15.45 -10.12 -11.57
N LEU A 84 -15.46 -10.39 -10.28
CA LEU A 84 -14.70 -11.46 -9.63
C LEU A 84 -15.51 -12.74 -9.42
N GLN A 85 -16.84 -12.75 -9.70
CA GLN A 85 -17.72 -13.88 -9.39
C GLN A 85 -17.31 -15.19 -10.07
N ASP A 86 -16.90 -15.13 -11.33
CA ASP A 86 -16.46 -16.31 -12.05
C ASP A 86 -15.21 -16.91 -11.42
N LYS A 87 -14.26 -16.07 -11.02
CA LYS A 87 -13.03 -16.51 -10.36
C LYS A 87 -13.27 -17.04 -8.95
N ILE A 88 -14.19 -16.43 -8.21
CA ILE A 88 -14.62 -16.92 -6.90
C ILE A 88 -15.26 -18.30 -7.03
N SER A 89 -16.13 -18.50 -8.04
CA SER A 89 -16.79 -19.77 -8.31
C SER A 89 -15.77 -20.86 -8.70
N GLU A 90 -14.82 -20.55 -9.56
CA GLU A 90 -13.72 -21.44 -9.93
C GLU A 90 -12.91 -21.88 -8.70
N ILE A 91 -12.54 -20.94 -7.83
CA ILE A 91 -11.80 -21.21 -6.59
C ILE A 91 -12.62 -22.14 -5.67
N LYS A 92 -13.90 -21.90 -5.50
CA LYS A 92 -14.78 -22.76 -4.68
C LYS A 92 -14.91 -24.15 -5.24
N GLN A 93 -15.06 -24.29 -6.56
CA GLN A 93 -15.12 -25.60 -7.22
C GLN A 93 -13.82 -26.40 -7.05
N GLN A 94 -12.69 -25.72 -7.12
CA GLN A 94 -11.38 -26.38 -7.07
C GLN A 94 -10.91 -26.71 -5.65
N PHE A 95 -11.19 -25.82 -4.68
CA PHE A 95 -10.61 -25.87 -3.33
C PHE A 95 -11.63 -26.03 -2.21
N GLY A 96 -12.94 -26.11 -2.53
CA GLY A 96 -14.05 -26.21 -1.60
C GLY A 96 -14.75 -24.88 -1.34
N ASP A 97 -16.03 -24.94 -0.92
CA ASP A 97 -16.90 -23.76 -0.73
C ASP A 97 -16.35 -22.76 0.29
N ASP A 98 -15.61 -23.23 1.27
CA ASP A 98 -15.01 -22.45 2.33
C ASP A 98 -13.57 -21.96 2.02
N ALA A 99 -13.11 -22.17 0.78
CA ALA A 99 -11.78 -21.73 0.33
C ALA A 99 -11.63 -20.21 0.26
N ILE A 100 -12.72 -19.50 -0.03
CA ILE A 100 -12.79 -18.04 -0.12
C ILE A 100 -14.13 -17.54 0.41
N GLU A 101 -14.08 -16.53 1.25
CA GLU A 101 -15.21 -15.84 1.87
C GLU A 101 -15.13 -14.36 1.55
N VAL A 102 -16.22 -13.75 1.11
CA VAL A 102 -16.33 -12.30 0.94
C VAL A 102 -16.53 -11.67 2.31
N LEU A 103 -15.72 -10.68 2.65
CA LEU A 103 -15.80 -9.98 3.92
C LEU A 103 -16.66 -8.71 3.81
N SER A 104 -17.29 -8.35 4.93
CA SER A 104 -17.97 -7.07 5.13
C SER A 104 -17.33 -6.38 6.33
N GLU A 105 -16.10 -5.94 6.15
CA GLU A 105 -15.29 -5.29 7.18
C GLU A 105 -15.30 -3.79 7.01
N SER A 106 -14.96 -3.06 8.08
CA SER A 106 -14.81 -1.60 8.03
C SER A 106 -13.45 -1.20 7.48
N ILE A 107 -13.39 0.00 6.91
CA ILE A 107 -12.14 0.61 6.44
C ILE A 107 -11.23 0.90 7.64
N THR A 108 -9.99 0.43 7.55
CA THR A 108 -8.92 0.82 8.48
C THR A 108 -8.21 2.05 7.95
N THR A 109 -8.13 3.11 8.75
CA THR A 109 -7.41 4.34 8.42
C THR A 109 -6.05 4.35 9.08
N ILE A 110 -5.01 4.77 8.35
CA ILE A 110 -3.63 4.86 8.80
C ILE A 110 -3.15 6.30 8.61
N SER A 111 -2.66 6.93 9.67
CA SER A 111 -2.06 8.26 9.64
C SER A 111 -0.54 8.19 9.84
N TYR A 112 0.17 9.18 9.30
CA TYR A 112 1.63 9.28 9.39
C TYR A 112 2.04 10.58 10.07
N PRO A 113 3.16 10.58 10.81
CA PRO A 113 3.70 11.80 11.44
C PRO A 113 4.36 12.67 10.36
N VAL A 114 3.57 13.48 9.67
CA VAL A 114 4.01 14.44 8.67
C VAL A 114 3.53 15.83 9.08
N LEU A 115 4.48 16.73 9.33
CA LEU A 115 4.20 18.12 9.69
C LEU A 115 3.94 18.96 8.44
N GLU A 116 4.73 18.72 7.38
CA GLU A 116 4.59 19.42 6.11
C GLU A 116 4.86 18.48 4.93
N HIS A 117 3.96 18.48 3.96
CA HIS A 117 4.12 17.72 2.71
C HIS A 117 4.98 18.47 1.70
N PRO A 118 5.91 17.81 1.00
CA PRO A 118 6.80 18.47 0.07
C PRO A 118 6.05 18.92 -1.19
N LYS A 119 6.17 20.20 -1.54
CA LYS A 119 5.62 20.76 -2.79
C LYS A 119 6.35 20.21 -4.02
N LYS A 120 7.67 20.04 -3.91
CA LYS A 120 8.54 19.45 -4.94
C LYS A 120 9.32 18.30 -4.33
N ILE A 121 9.36 17.17 -5.02
CA ILE A 121 10.08 15.99 -4.53
C ILE A 121 11.45 15.92 -5.19
N THR A 122 12.47 16.18 -4.38
CA THR A 122 13.87 15.90 -4.68
C THR A 122 14.28 14.65 -3.90
N SER A 123 14.82 13.64 -4.58
CA SER A 123 15.24 12.40 -3.92
C SER A 123 16.74 12.47 -3.63
N HIS A 124 17.11 12.38 -2.35
CA HIS A 124 18.49 12.21 -1.94
C HIS A 124 18.98 10.79 -2.24
N ASN A 125 20.26 10.69 -2.56
CA ASN A 125 20.90 9.41 -2.88
C ASN A 125 22.28 9.35 -2.26
N PHE A 126 22.47 8.49 -1.26
CA PHE A 126 23.73 8.32 -0.54
C PHE A 126 24.90 7.84 -1.42
N ASP A 127 24.62 7.20 -2.57
CA ASP A 127 25.68 6.84 -3.53
C ASP A 127 26.32 8.08 -4.19
N LYS A 128 25.58 9.20 -4.26
CA LYS A 128 26.04 10.45 -4.87
C LYS A 128 26.45 11.49 -3.84
N GLU A 129 25.66 11.59 -2.78
CA GLU A 129 25.82 12.55 -1.68
C GLU A 129 25.71 11.77 -0.36
N PRO A 130 26.83 11.36 0.23
CA PRO A 130 26.81 10.53 1.45
C PRO A 130 26.29 11.24 2.69
N VAL A 131 26.23 12.57 2.66
CA VAL A 131 25.72 13.39 3.75
C VAL A 131 24.48 14.16 3.29
N VAL A 132 23.40 14.06 4.03
CA VAL A 132 22.18 14.84 3.81
C VAL A 132 21.91 15.66 5.05
N THR A 133 21.75 16.97 4.86
CA THR A 133 21.41 17.90 5.93
C THR A 133 20.04 18.54 5.65
N GLY A 134 19.21 18.64 6.66
CA GLY A 134 17.89 19.26 6.55
C GLY A 134 17.03 19.02 7.79
N VAL A 135 15.93 19.70 7.86
CA VAL A 135 14.95 19.55 8.94
C VAL A 135 13.96 18.43 8.58
N LEU A 136 13.82 17.43 9.44
CA LEU A 136 12.86 16.35 9.25
C LEU A 136 11.43 16.89 9.42
N GLN A 137 10.68 16.89 8.33
CA GLN A 137 9.29 17.33 8.24
C GLN A 137 8.29 16.20 8.44
N GLY A 138 8.71 14.96 8.22
CA GLY A 138 7.83 13.82 8.43
C GLY A 138 8.40 12.47 8.03
N ILE A 139 7.65 11.44 8.42
CA ILE A 139 7.93 10.05 8.08
C ILE A 139 6.66 9.46 7.48
N LYS A 140 6.74 8.99 6.22
CA LYS A 140 5.61 8.35 5.56
C LYS A 140 6.05 7.05 4.88
N GLY A 141 5.63 5.93 5.45
CA GLY A 141 6.09 4.62 5.02
C GLY A 141 7.61 4.49 5.12
N GLN A 142 8.23 4.14 4.01
CA GLN A 142 9.69 3.99 3.91
C GLN A 142 10.44 5.31 3.60
N TYR A 143 9.75 6.44 3.64
CA TYR A 143 10.31 7.74 3.28
C TYR A 143 10.50 8.64 4.50
N LEU A 144 11.70 9.17 4.65
CA LEU A 144 11.99 10.33 5.48
C LEU A 144 11.81 11.58 4.62
N ILE A 145 11.03 12.53 5.10
CA ILE A 145 10.70 13.77 4.40
C ILE A 145 11.42 14.91 5.10
N PHE A 146 12.36 15.53 4.38
CA PHE A 146 13.09 16.70 4.84
C PHE A 146 12.64 17.94 4.05
N ASP A 147 12.93 19.12 4.56
CA ASP A 147 12.75 20.39 3.85
C ASP A 147 13.58 20.46 2.55
N THR A 148 14.73 19.79 2.52
CA THR A 148 15.64 19.71 1.37
C THR A 148 15.30 18.61 0.37
N GLY A 149 14.50 17.61 0.77
CA GLY A 149 14.13 16.49 -0.10
C GLY A 149 13.67 15.26 0.66
N VAL A 150 13.66 14.12 0.01
CA VAL A 150 13.19 12.86 0.60
C VAL A 150 14.23 11.75 0.48
N ILE A 151 14.29 10.89 1.48
CA ILE A 151 15.13 9.69 1.49
C ILE A 151 14.22 8.47 1.53
N ASN A 152 14.41 7.54 0.58
CA ASN A 152 13.83 6.20 0.67
C ASN A 152 14.80 5.31 1.45
N ILE A 153 14.58 5.12 2.75
CA ILE A 153 15.45 4.32 3.61
C ILE A 153 15.57 2.86 3.18
N ARG A 154 14.55 2.32 2.55
CA ARG A 154 14.56 0.94 2.07
C ARG A 154 15.51 0.71 0.89
N LYS A 155 15.86 1.76 0.16
CA LYS A 155 16.86 1.70 -0.90
C LYS A 155 18.27 1.44 -0.35
N PHE A 156 18.50 1.78 0.92
CA PHE A 156 19.80 1.78 1.58
C PHE A 156 19.90 0.78 2.75
N THR A 157 19.21 -0.36 2.64
CA THR A 157 19.13 -1.38 3.71
C THR A 157 20.49 -2.01 4.08
N SER A 158 21.50 -1.93 3.21
CA SER A 158 22.84 -2.45 3.45
C SER A 158 23.86 -1.37 3.82
N TYR A 159 23.39 -0.15 4.08
CA TYR A 159 24.26 0.98 4.45
C TYR A 159 24.29 1.12 5.97
N GLU A 160 25.46 1.46 6.48
CA GLU A 160 25.59 1.99 7.82
C GLU A 160 25.28 3.49 7.77
N VAL A 161 24.27 3.92 8.52
CA VAL A 161 23.79 5.30 8.52
C VAL A 161 23.90 5.86 9.93
N THR A 162 24.56 7.00 10.05
CA THR A 162 24.67 7.76 11.30
C THR A 162 23.73 8.97 11.24
N VAL A 163 22.96 9.19 12.28
CA VAL A 163 22.15 10.39 12.45
C VAL A 163 22.82 11.27 13.51
N THR A 164 23.02 12.54 13.18
CA THR A 164 23.55 13.57 14.09
C THR A 164 22.58 14.75 14.13
N ASP A 165 22.45 15.36 15.31
CA ASP A 165 21.70 16.60 15.51
C ASP A 165 22.53 17.82 15.05
#